data_0233b8d9bbeaa9c6bbc385fde6afaa61
#
_entry.id   0233b8d9bbeaa9c6bbc385fde6afaa61
#
_cell.length_a   1.000
_cell.length_b   1.000
_cell.length_c   1.000
_cell.angle_alpha   90.00
_cell.angle_beta   90.00
_cell.angle_gamma   90.00
#
_symmetry.space_group_name_H-M   'P 1'
#
loop_
_entity.id
_entity.type
_entity.pdbx_description
1 polymer ?
#
loop_
_entity_poly.entity_id
_entity_poly.type
_entity_poly.pdbx_seq_one_letter_code
_entity_poly.pdbx_strand_id
1 'polypeptide(L)'
;MRVMIADDSAVVRGLVARWIGEAGFEVVATASNGRIALESMSRTDPDVVLLDIDMPELDGTQALPLILAKSPGVQVVMMSTLTTRNADISLRCLALGAVDYLAKPESNRGVTTSDTFRAELIERVRVFGAARARRRPHAAPAAVGAVHIAPAPPQRPATPIVLRPKARTGIPPRCLLIGSSTGGPRAVGEVLEKIGSATLRQFPVLIVQHMPPVFTAVFAEHLGARVGLPAAEGKPDERIQPGRIYVAPGGRHMGLQGSRNDLSIRLDDGPVVNFCRPAVDVLFHDAAALYGAAALAVILTGMGSDGTNGARSLTEAGAAVLAQDEATSTVWGMPGSVAKAGLAQAVLPLGDLGPALRNLLTGHAA
;
A
#
# COMPACT_ATOMS: atom_id res chain seq x y z
N MET A 1 -5.98 19.53 9.82
CA MET A 1 -6.56 18.19 9.56
C MET A 1 -7.33 17.77 10.78
N ARG A 2 -8.53 17.27 10.58
CA ARG A 2 -9.53 16.95 11.60
C ARG A 2 -9.63 15.45 11.74
N VAL A 3 -9.31 14.91 12.92
CA VAL A 3 -9.21 13.47 13.17
C VAL A 3 -10.25 13.04 14.19
N MET A 4 -11.00 11.98 13.88
CA MET A 4 -11.84 11.27 14.84
C MET A 4 -11.16 9.96 15.24
N ILE A 5 -11.27 9.59 16.50
CA ILE A 5 -10.70 8.36 17.05
C ILE A 5 -11.83 7.54 17.66
N ALA A 6 -12.05 6.33 17.16
CA ALA A 6 -13.02 5.36 17.68
C ALA A 6 -12.29 4.09 18.12
N ASP A 7 -12.28 3.80 19.41
CA ASP A 7 -11.60 2.66 20.04
C ASP A 7 -12.25 2.43 21.40
N ASP A 8 -12.49 1.21 21.83
CA ASP A 8 -13.16 0.92 23.10
C ASP A 8 -12.26 1.17 24.32
N SER A 9 -10.94 1.05 24.15
CA SER A 9 -9.96 1.29 25.20
C SER A 9 -9.77 2.79 25.47
N ALA A 10 -10.17 3.27 26.64
CA ALA A 10 -9.94 4.65 27.06
C ALA A 10 -8.44 5.04 27.07
N VAL A 11 -7.57 4.08 27.38
CA VAL A 11 -6.12 4.27 27.40
C VAL A 11 -5.59 4.51 25.99
N VAL A 12 -5.98 3.67 25.03
CA VAL A 12 -5.58 3.78 23.63
C VAL A 12 -6.11 5.09 23.04
N ARG A 13 -7.41 5.39 23.25
CA ARG A 13 -8.00 6.65 22.80
C ARG A 13 -7.26 7.89 23.31
N GLY A 14 -6.97 7.93 24.60
CA GLY A 14 -6.25 9.06 25.21
C GLY A 14 -4.83 9.23 24.68
N LEU A 15 -4.13 8.11 24.50
CA LEU A 15 -2.76 8.10 23.98
C LEU A 15 -2.70 8.54 22.52
N VAL A 16 -3.55 7.97 21.68
CA VAL A 16 -3.66 8.32 20.25
C VAL A 16 -4.06 9.78 20.10
N ALA A 17 -5.05 10.26 20.89
CA ALA A 17 -5.45 11.66 20.86
C ALA A 17 -4.30 12.62 21.22
N ARG A 18 -3.49 12.27 22.21
CA ARG A 18 -2.29 13.04 22.57
C ARG A 18 -1.28 13.09 21.42
N TRP A 19 -0.95 11.95 20.82
CA TRP A 19 0.03 11.89 19.70
C TRP A 19 -0.44 12.68 18.47
N ILE A 20 -1.74 12.60 18.17
CA ILE A 20 -2.35 13.37 17.06
C ILE A 20 -2.26 14.88 17.35
N GLY A 21 -2.56 15.30 18.60
CA GLY A 21 -2.42 16.70 19.02
C GLY A 21 -0.97 17.20 18.99
N GLU A 22 -0.02 16.42 19.52
CA GLU A 22 1.42 16.71 19.48
C GLU A 22 1.96 16.83 18.04
N ALA A 23 1.38 16.12 17.09
CA ALA A 23 1.71 16.21 15.66
C ALA A 23 1.06 17.41 14.95
N GLY A 24 0.30 18.23 15.67
CA GLY A 24 -0.34 19.45 15.14
C GLY A 24 -1.66 19.18 14.40
N PHE A 25 -2.31 18.04 14.62
CA PHE A 25 -3.63 17.74 14.07
C PHE A 25 -4.72 17.97 15.11
N GLU A 26 -5.93 18.30 14.65
CA GLU A 26 -7.08 18.56 15.51
C GLU A 26 -7.85 17.25 15.76
N VAL A 27 -7.96 16.83 17.01
CA VAL A 27 -8.86 15.74 17.42
C VAL A 27 -10.26 16.32 17.61
N VAL A 28 -11.16 16.05 16.66
CA VAL A 28 -12.51 16.63 16.65
C VAL A 28 -13.55 15.81 17.41
N ALA A 29 -13.28 14.51 17.59
CA ALA A 29 -14.09 13.64 18.44
C ALA A 29 -13.30 12.40 18.86
N THR A 30 -13.73 11.83 20.00
CA THR A 30 -13.36 10.48 20.42
C THR A 30 -14.64 9.68 20.71
N ALA A 31 -14.66 8.41 20.34
CA ALA A 31 -15.80 7.52 20.50
C ALA A 31 -15.36 6.19 21.11
N SER A 32 -16.17 5.61 22.00
CA SER A 32 -15.90 4.30 22.62
C SER A 32 -16.58 3.14 21.89
N ASN A 33 -17.37 3.42 20.87
CA ASN A 33 -17.99 2.44 19.98
C ASN A 33 -18.41 3.07 18.65
N GLY A 34 -18.81 2.24 17.70
CA GLY A 34 -19.19 2.69 16.35
C GLY A 34 -20.44 3.55 16.32
N ARG A 35 -21.39 3.37 17.26
CA ARG A 35 -22.61 4.17 17.36
C ARG A 35 -22.28 5.63 17.69
N ILE A 36 -21.48 5.84 18.73
CA ILE A 36 -21.02 7.18 19.13
C ILE A 36 -20.21 7.83 18.02
N ALA A 37 -19.36 7.05 17.32
CA ALA A 37 -18.62 7.55 16.17
C ALA A 37 -19.58 8.07 15.09
N LEU A 38 -20.59 7.29 14.69
CA LEU A 38 -21.60 7.67 13.70
C LEU A 38 -22.39 8.91 14.09
N GLU A 39 -22.83 9.02 15.34
CA GLU A 39 -23.55 10.17 15.86
C GLU A 39 -22.71 11.44 15.78
N SER A 40 -21.40 11.32 16.02
CA SER A 40 -20.46 12.44 16.00
C SER A 40 -20.12 12.93 14.60
N MET A 41 -20.21 12.09 13.54
CA MET A 41 -19.82 12.41 12.18
C MET A 41 -20.42 13.71 11.63
N SER A 42 -21.74 13.91 11.83
CA SER A 42 -22.45 15.06 11.25
C SER A 42 -22.05 16.40 11.89
N ARG A 43 -21.59 16.37 13.13
CA ARG A 43 -21.19 17.57 13.89
C ARG A 43 -19.73 17.91 13.72
N THR A 44 -18.90 16.88 13.47
CA THR A 44 -17.45 17.01 13.52
C THR A 44 -16.80 16.97 12.14
N ASP A 45 -17.46 16.44 11.12
CA ASP A 45 -16.95 16.31 9.74
C ASP A 45 -15.41 16.05 9.70
N PRO A 46 -14.96 14.88 10.18
CA PRO A 46 -13.53 14.57 10.24
C PRO A 46 -12.94 14.34 8.84
N ASP A 47 -11.65 14.64 8.69
CA ASP A 47 -10.90 14.29 7.48
C ASP A 47 -10.47 12.83 7.50
N VAL A 48 -10.06 12.35 8.70
CA VAL A 48 -9.62 10.97 8.94
C VAL A 48 -10.38 10.40 10.14
N VAL A 49 -10.81 9.16 10.03
CA VAL A 49 -11.34 8.36 11.14
C VAL A 49 -10.38 7.21 11.41
N LEU A 50 -9.81 7.15 12.59
CA LEU A 50 -9.10 6.00 13.13
C LEU A 50 -10.15 5.11 13.79
N LEU A 51 -10.42 3.94 13.22
CA LEU A 51 -11.53 3.08 13.59
C LEU A 51 -11.05 1.71 14.05
N ASP A 52 -11.23 1.42 15.35
CA ASP A 52 -10.96 0.09 15.89
C ASP A 52 -11.96 -0.94 15.36
N ILE A 53 -11.51 -2.17 15.21
CA ILE A 53 -12.34 -3.29 14.78
C ILE A 53 -13.22 -3.77 15.92
N ASP A 54 -12.62 -4.11 17.05
CA ASP A 54 -13.27 -4.76 18.16
C ASP A 54 -13.86 -3.72 19.15
N MET A 55 -15.12 -3.35 18.96
CA MET A 55 -15.82 -2.40 19.83
C MET A 55 -17.21 -2.94 20.23
N PRO A 56 -17.72 -2.57 21.43
CA PRO A 56 -19.06 -2.96 21.86
C PRO A 56 -20.16 -2.25 21.05
N GLU A 57 -21.40 -2.76 21.11
CA GLU A 57 -22.62 -2.27 20.49
C GLU A 57 -22.59 -2.27 18.95
N LEU A 58 -21.72 -1.51 18.33
CA LEU A 58 -21.49 -1.44 16.91
C LEU A 58 -19.97 -1.52 16.67
N ASP A 59 -19.51 -2.65 16.17
CA ASP A 59 -18.09 -2.88 15.87
C ASP A 59 -17.61 -2.06 14.65
N GLY A 60 -16.29 -2.01 14.45
CA GLY A 60 -15.71 -1.21 13.37
C GLY A 60 -16.10 -1.70 11.98
N THR A 61 -16.35 -3.00 11.82
CA THR A 61 -16.73 -3.56 10.51
C THR A 61 -18.14 -3.17 10.10
N GLN A 62 -19.02 -3.10 11.06
CA GLN A 62 -20.41 -2.64 10.89
C GLN A 62 -20.47 -1.10 10.75
N ALA A 63 -19.65 -0.39 11.50
CA ALA A 63 -19.59 1.08 11.48
C ALA A 63 -19.00 1.62 10.17
N LEU A 64 -18.00 0.95 9.59
CA LEU A 64 -17.29 1.40 8.39
C LEU A 64 -18.21 1.78 7.22
N PRO A 65 -19.09 0.92 6.71
CA PRO A 65 -19.96 1.26 5.58
C PRO A 65 -20.92 2.41 5.92
N LEU A 66 -21.38 2.50 7.15
CA LEU A 66 -22.27 3.57 7.61
C LEU A 66 -21.55 4.93 7.71
N ILE A 67 -20.28 4.92 8.15
CA ILE A 67 -19.42 6.11 8.19
C ILE A 67 -19.16 6.61 6.77
N LEU A 68 -18.79 5.71 5.85
CA LEU A 68 -18.52 6.05 4.45
C LEU A 68 -19.77 6.60 3.74
N ALA A 69 -20.94 6.02 3.99
CA ALA A 69 -22.21 6.50 3.44
C ALA A 69 -22.58 7.90 3.98
N LYS A 70 -22.33 8.14 5.29
CA LYS A 70 -22.68 9.39 5.96
C LYS A 70 -21.76 10.56 5.59
N SER A 71 -20.49 10.29 5.32
CA SER A 71 -19.49 11.30 4.92
C SER A 71 -18.68 10.81 3.73
N PRO A 72 -19.19 10.95 2.50
CA PRO A 72 -18.47 10.54 1.30
C PRO A 72 -17.11 11.22 1.20
N GLY A 73 -16.07 10.41 1.00
CA GLY A 73 -14.68 10.87 0.92
C GLY A 73 -13.93 10.98 2.24
N VAL A 74 -14.55 10.67 3.39
CA VAL A 74 -13.81 10.51 4.66
C VAL A 74 -12.80 9.38 4.51
N GLN A 75 -11.63 9.56 5.07
CA GLN A 75 -10.57 8.55 5.03
C GLN A 75 -10.64 7.71 6.30
N VAL A 76 -10.98 6.43 6.18
CA VAL A 76 -11.08 5.53 7.33
C VAL A 76 -9.87 4.60 7.35
N VAL A 77 -9.09 4.70 8.42
CA VAL A 77 -7.96 3.80 8.71
C VAL A 77 -8.41 2.85 9.82
N MET A 78 -8.43 1.55 9.51
CA MET A 78 -8.79 0.53 10.50
C MET A 78 -7.63 0.35 11.47
N MET A 79 -7.93 0.19 12.76
CA MET A 79 -6.96 -0.23 13.78
C MET A 79 -7.29 -1.64 14.21
N SER A 80 -6.30 -2.54 14.25
CA SER A 80 -6.54 -3.94 14.60
C SER A 80 -5.36 -4.57 15.30
N THR A 81 -5.59 -5.58 16.14
CA THR A 81 -4.52 -6.39 16.74
C THR A 81 -3.97 -7.40 15.73
N LEU A 82 -2.72 -7.86 15.97
CA LEU A 82 -2.01 -8.81 15.10
C LEU A 82 -2.51 -10.26 15.30
N THR A 83 -3.75 -10.54 14.92
CA THR A 83 -4.32 -11.90 14.92
C THR A 83 -4.77 -12.29 13.51
N THR A 84 -4.82 -13.59 13.20
CA THR A 84 -5.30 -14.08 11.91
C THR A 84 -6.73 -13.63 11.61
N ARG A 85 -7.61 -13.65 12.62
CA ARG A 85 -8.99 -13.17 12.51
C ARG A 85 -9.02 -11.69 12.13
N ASN A 86 -8.24 -10.86 12.81
CA ASN A 86 -8.24 -9.41 12.58
C ASN A 86 -7.51 -9.04 11.28
N ALA A 87 -6.56 -9.83 10.82
CA ALA A 87 -5.97 -9.70 9.50
C ALA A 87 -7.02 -9.91 8.39
N ASP A 88 -7.80 -10.99 8.47
CA ASP A 88 -8.90 -11.27 7.54
C ASP A 88 -9.94 -10.14 7.54
N ILE A 89 -10.39 -9.71 8.72
CA ILE A 89 -11.33 -8.60 8.87
C ILE A 89 -10.77 -7.30 8.28
N SER A 90 -9.50 -6.95 8.57
CA SER A 90 -8.86 -5.74 8.04
C SER A 90 -8.83 -5.74 6.52
N LEU A 91 -8.47 -6.86 5.90
CA LEU A 91 -8.46 -6.97 4.43
C LEU A 91 -9.86 -6.87 3.82
N ARG A 92 -10.89 -7.39 4.48
CA ARG A 92 -12.29 -7.18 4.08
C ARG A 92 -12.69 -5.71 4.20
N CYS A 93 -12.27 -5.02 5.27
CA CYS A 93 -12.53 -3.59 5.44
C CYS A 93 -11.90 -2.75 4.32
N LEU A 94 -10.69 -3.10 3.84
CA LEU A 94 -10.11 -2.46 2.66
C LEU A 94 -10.98 -2.64 1.40
N ALA A 95 -11.56 -3.82 1.21
CA ALA A 95 -12.50 -4.07 0.11
C ALA A 95 -13.81 -3.27 0.24
N LEU A 96 -14.25 -2.99 1.47
CA LEU A 96 -15.44 -2.18 1.78
C LEU A 96 -15.19 -0.67 1.69
N GLY A 97 -13.95 -0.22 1.49
CA GLY A 97 -13.62 1.18 1.28
C GLY A 97 -12.77 1.84 2.37
N ALA A 98 -12.30 1.11 3.37
CA ALA A 98 -11.24 1.61 4.23
C ALA A 98 -9.98 1.89 3.38
N VAL A 99 -9.29 2.99 3.66
CA VAL A 99 -8.12 3.39 2.85
C VAL A 99 -6.85 2.65 3.26
N ASP A 100 -6.76 2.27 4.53
CA ASP A 100 -5.62 1.52 5.08
C ASP A 100 -6.00 0.87 6.41
N TYR A 101 -5.08 0.10 6.95
CA TYR A 101 -5.14 -0.43 8.30
C TYR A 101 -3.83 -0.17 9.04
N LEU A 102 -3.89 -0.20 10.37
CA LEU A 102 -2.75 -0.07 11.27
C LEU A 102 -2.81 -1.18 12.30
N ALA A 103 -1.77 -2.00 12.36
CA ALA A 103 -1.68 -3.08 13.33
C ALA A 103 -1.29 -2.52 14.70
N LYS A 104 -2.17 -2.68 15.69
CA LYS A 104 -1.89 -2.32 17.08
C LYS A 104 -0.90 -3.34 17.68
N PRO A 105 0.06 -2.93 18.50
CA PRO A 105 0.87 -3.86 19.30
C PRO A 105 0.00 -4.74 20.20
N GLU A 106 0.44 -5.98 20.44
CA GLU A 106 -0.34 -7.03 21.13
C GLU A 106 -0.75 -6.70 22.59
N SER A 107 -0.18 -5.69 23.19
CA SER A 107 -0.52 -5.29 24.55
C SER A 107 -0.68 -3.77 24.68
N ASN A 108 -1.50 -3.33 25.64
CA ASN A 108 -1.63 -1.91 25.97
C ASN A 108 -0.26 -1.28 26.37
N ARG A 109 0.66 -2.05 26.99
CA ARG A 109 2.03 -1.61 27.23
C ARG A 109 2.82 -1.46 25.93
N GLY A 110 2.67 -2.36 24.95
CA GLY A 110 3.28 -2.25 23.63
C GLY A 110 2.80 -1.01 22.88
N VAL A 111 1.53 -0.66 22.95
CA VAL A 111 1.00 0.59 22.35
C VAL A 111 1.66 1.81 23.00
N THR A 112 1.79 1.84 24.32
CA THR A 112 2.33 3.00 25.05
C THR A 112 3.82 3.24 24.82
N THR A 113 4.58 2.25 24.38
CA THR A 113 6.04 2.30 24.23
C THR A 113 6.53 2.18 22.79
N SER A 114 5.64 1.97 21.81
CA SER A 114 6.04 1.76 20.41
C SER A 114 6.17 3.07 19.65
N ASP A 115 7.39 3.58 19.54
CA ASP A 115 7.71 4.72 18.67
C ASP A 115 7.39 4.44 17.20
N THR A 116 7.54 3.18 16.76
CA THR A 116 7.20 2.74 15.39
C THR A 116 5.71 2.89 15.13
N PHE A 117 4.85 2.38 16.02
CA PHE A 117 3.41 2.50 15.88
C PHE A 117 2.95 3.97 15.86
N ARG A 118 3.51 4.80 16.75
CA ARG A 118 3.26 6.24 16.77
C ARG A 118 3.65 6.91 15.45
N ALA A 119 4.85 6.63 14.95
CA ALA A 119 5.32 7.21 13.70
C ALA A 119 4.44 6.81 12.51
N GLU A 120 4.08 5.53 12.40
CA GLU A 120 3.20 5.02 11.38
C GLU A 120 1.79 5.62 11.43
N LEU A 121 1.22 5.75 12.63
CA LEU A 121 -0.08 6.37 12.85
C LEU A 121 -0.10 7.83 12.35
N ILE A 122 0.87 8.63 12.79
CA ILE A 122 0.97 10.04 12.44
C ILE A 122 1.15 10.21 10.93
N GLU A 123 1.98 9.37 10.31
CA GLU A 123 2.22 9.45 8.88
C GLU A 123 0.98 9.08 8.06
N ARG A 124 0.22 8.06 8.45
CA ARG A 124 -1.06 7.73 7.81
C ARG A 124 -2.06 8.86 7.90
N VAL A 125 -2.21 9.46 9.10
CA VAL A 125 -3.10 10.61 9.27
C VAL A 125 -2.68 11.78 8.39
N ARG A 126 -1.37 12.07 8.30
CA ARG A 126 -0.84 13.13 7.44
C ARG A 126 -1.17 12.90 5.96
N VAL A 127 -0.90 11.70 5.47
CA VAL A 127 -1.09 11.35 4.05
C VAL A 127 -2.56 11.35 3.67
N PHE A 128 -3.40 10.68 4.43
CA PHE A 128 -4.83 10.56 4.11
C PHE A 128 -5.61 11.84 4.37
N GLY A 129 -5.29 12.55 5.44
CA GLY A 129 -5.93 13.83 5.73
C GLY A 129 -5.62 14.90 4.67
N ALA A 130 -4.41 14.92 4.11
CA ALA A 130 -4.06 15.81 3.01
C ALA A 130 -4.85 15.49 1.73
N ALA A 131 -5.12 14.23 1.46
CA ALA A 131 -5.91 13.81 0.30
C ALA A 131 -7.36 14.34 0.35
N ARG A 132 -8.00 14.28 1.51
CA ARG A 132 -9.35 14.85 1.70
C ARG A 132 -9.35 16.38 1.67
N ALA A 133 -8.40 17.02 2.34
CA ALA A 133 -8.32 18.49 2.38
C ALA A 133 -8.24 19.12 0.98
N ARG A 134 -7.55 18.47 0.03
CA ARG A 134 -7.48 18.91 -1.37
C ARG A 134 -8.82 18.77 -2.12
N ARG A 135 -9.70 17.87 -1.69
CA ARG A 135 -11.02 17.61 -2.32
C ARG A 135 -12.15 18.44 -1.72
N ARG A 136 -11.95 19.10 -0.60
CA ARG A 136 -12.94 20.02 -0.02
C ARG A 136 -13.08 21.23 -0.97
N PRO A 137 -14.32 21.61 -1.40
CA PRO A 137 -14.52 22.89 -2.04
C PRO A 137 -13.99 23.96 -1.08
N HIS A 138 -13.08 24.80 -1.55
CA HIS A 138 -12.64 25.97 -0.79
C HIS A 138 -13.89 26.82 -0.52
N ALA A 139 -14.42 26.79 0.69
CA ALA A 139 -15.34 27.81 1.14
C ALA A 139 -14.55 29.12 1.05
N ALA A 140 -14.99 30.01 0.16
CA ALA A 140 -14.38 31.31 0.03
C ALA A 140 -14.33 31.96 1.43
N PRO A 141 -13.20 32.49 1.88
CA PRO A 141 -13.12 33.17 3.15
C PRO A 141 -14.11 34.34 3.12
N ALA A 142 -15.05 34.35 4.06
CA ALA A 142 -15.87 35.54 4.29
C ALA A 142 -14.94 36.75 4.43
N ALA A 143 -15.19 37.78 3.67
CA ALA A 143 -14.37 38.96 3.58
C ALA A 143 -14.22 39.62 4.97
N VAL A 144 -13.10 39.40 5.59
CA VAL A 144 -12.64 40.15 6.75
C VAL A 144 -11.34 40.82 6.32
N GLY A 145 -11.32 42.13 6.42
CA GLY A 145 -10.32 43.15 6.19
C GLY A 145 -8.97 42.72 5.59
N ALA A 146 -8.56 43.46 4.57
CA ALA A 146 -7.31 43.29 3.84
C ALA A 146 -6.09 43.31 4.78
N VAL A 147 -5.57 42.12 5.11
CA VAL A 147 -4.21 41.95 5.63
C VAL A 147 -3.36 41.55 4.41
N HIS A 148 -2.31 42.32 4.16
CA HIS A 148 -1.32 42.03 3.14
C HIS A 148 -0.72 40.65 3.40
N ILE A 149 -1.20 39.60 2.69
CA ILE A 149 -0.62 38.29 2.65
C ILE A 149 0.54 38.35 1.67
N ALA A 150 1.76 38.15 2.16
CA ALA A 150 2.92 37.94 1.29
C ALA A 150 2.60 36.78 0.27
N PRO A 151 3.02 36.92 -1.00
CA PRO A 151 2.76 35.88 -2.00
C PRO A 151 3.35 34.57 -1.55
N ALA A 152 2.54 33.50 -1.63
CA ALA A 152 2.98 32.15 -1.36
C ALA A 152 4.22 31.83 -2.21
N PRO A 153 5.25 31.14 -1.67
CA PRO A 153 6.42 30.79 -2.45
C PRO A 153 6.00 30.02 -3.71
N PRO A 154 6.61 30.31 -4.86
CA PRO A 154 6.25 29.67 -6.11
C PRO A 154 6.34 28.16 -5.94
N GLN A 155 5.25 27.45 -6.23
CA GLN A 155 5.27 25.98 -6.31
C GLN A 155 6.36 25.62 -7.32
N ARG A 156 7.37 24.84 -6.88
CA ARG A 156 8.37 24.31 -7.80
C ARG A 156 7.63 23.62 -8.95
N PRO A 157 7.94 23.94 -10.22
CA PRO A 157 7.33 23.23 -11.33
C PRO A 157 7.58 21.74 -11.15
N ALA A 158 6.53 20.94 -11.28
CA ALA A 158 6.64 19.50 -11.20
C ALA A 158 7.70 19.05 -12.24
N THR A 159 8.73 18.36 -11.79
CA THR A 159 9.76 17.83 -12.71
C THR A 159 9.05 16.95 -13.73
N PRO A 160 9.17 17.20 -15.04
CA PRO A 160 8.51 16.38 -16.03
C PRO A 160 8.97 14.93 -15.88
N ILE A 161 8.01 14.00 -15.86
CA ILE A 161 8.29 12.56 -15.78
C ILE A 161 8.89 12.16 -17.14
N VAL A 162 10.17 11.79 -17.14
CA VAL A 162 10.84 11.24 -18.31
C VAL A 162 10.67 9.73 -18.29
N LEU A 163 9.86 9.22 -19.23
CA LEU A 163 9.71 7.77 -19.37
C LEU A 163 10.95 7.17 -20.02
N ARG A 164 11.34 5.99 -19.55
CA ARG A 164 12.41 5.23 -20.17
C ARG A 164 11.94 4.68 -21.53
N PRO A 165 12.77 4.70 -22.59
CA PRO A 165 12.44 4.04 -23.84
C PRO A 165 12.13 2.55 -23.63
N LYS A 166 11.18 2.00 -24.40
CA LYS A 166 10.83 0.57 -24.35
C LYS A 166 12.10 -0.27 -24.49
N ALA A 167 12.29 -1.25 -23.61
CA ALA A 167 13.41 -2.17 -23.69
C ALA A 167 13.32 -2.95 -25.01
N ARG A 168 14.34 -2.78 -25.88
CA ARG A 168 14.39 -3.42 -27.21
C ARG A 168 15.11 -4.78 -27.19
N THR A 169 15.12 -5.46 -26.05
CA THR A 169 15.91 -6.70 -25.87
C THR A 169 15.37 -7.89 -26.64
N GLY A 170 14.09 -7.86 -27.08
CA GLY A 170 13.43 -9.01 -27.70
C GLY A 170 13.31 -10.26 -26.81
N ILE A 171 13.71 -10.15 -25.54
CA ILE A 171 13.65 -11.24 -24.58
C ILE A 171 12.26 -11.22 -23.90
N PRO A 172 11.46 -12.29 -24.05
CA PRO A 172 10.15 -12.34 -23.42
C PRO A 172 10.27 -12.43 -21.89
N PRO A 173 9.36 -11.82 -21.14
CA PRO A 173 9.30 -11.97 -19.69
C PRO A 173 9.09 -13.44 -19.27
N ARG A 174 9.72 -13.81 -18.14
CA ARG A 174 9.61 -15.13 -17.52
C ARG A 174 9.03 -15.09 -16.11
N CYS A 175 8.87 -13.91 -15.54
CA CYS A 175 8.26 -13.71 -14.23
C CYS A 175 7.59 -12.34 -14.17
N LEU A 176 6.62 -12.21 -13.24
CA LEU A 176 6.02 -10.94 -12.85
C LEU A 176 6.41 -10.62 -11.42
N LEU A 177 6.96 -9.42 -11.21
CA LEU A 177 7.36 -8.89 -9.91
C LEU A 177 6.44 -7.71 -9.55
N ILE A 178 5.93 -7.69 -8.33
CA ILE A 178 5.03 -6.63 -7.86
C ILE A 178 5.55 -6.09 -6.53
N GLY A 179 5.74 -4.76 -6.46
CA GLY A 179 6.03 -4.04 -5.23
C GLY A 179 4.88 -3.12 -4.85
N SER A 180 4.45 -3.14 -3.60
CA SER A 180 3.33 -2.32 -3.12
C SER A 180 3.33 -2.13 -1.60
N SER A 181 2.55 -1.13 -1.13
CA SER A 181 2.38 -0.84 0.29
C SER A 181 0.95 -0.36 0.58
N THR A 182 0.77 0.83 1.08
CA THR A 182 -0.52 1.46 1.39
C THR A 182 -1.44 1.49 0.16
N GLY A 183 -2.65 0.92 0.28
CA GLY A 183 -3.59 0.71 -0.84
C GLY A 183 -3.21 -0.46 -1.75
N GLY A 184 -2.05 -1.09 -1.50
CA GLY A 184 -1.51 -2.22 -2.27
C GLY A 184 -2.43 -3.43 -2.35
N PRO A 185 -3.03 -3.91 -1.27
CA PRO A 185 -3.85 -5.13 -1.33
C PRO A 185 -4.97 -5.06 -2.34
N ARG A 186 -5.65 -3.92 -2.43
CA ARG A 186 -6.67 -3.67 -3.44
C ARG A 186 -6.07 -3.58 -4.84
N ALA A 187 -4.99 -2.81 -5.00
CA ALA A 187 -4.36 -2.56 -6.29
C ALA A 187 -3.76 -3.83 -6.90
N VAL A 188 -3.05 -4.63 -6.11
CA VAL A 188 -2.50 -5.93 -6.53
C VAL A 188 -3.61 -6.86 -7.02
N GLY A 189 -4.69 -7.02 -6.25
CA GLY A 189 -5.82 -7.85 -6.63
C GLY A 189 -6.43 -7.41 -7.96
N GLU A 190 -6.68 -6.11 -8.16
CA GLU A 190 -7.24 -5.57 -9.39
C GLU A 190 -6.33 -5.79 -10.60
N VAL A 191 -5.02 -5.57 -10.44
CA VAL A 191 -4.04 -5.80 -11.51
C VAL A 191 -4.00 -7.27 -11.92
N LEU A 192 -3.94 -8.19 -10.96
CA LEU A 192 -3.88 -9.64 -11.25
C LEU A 192 -5.18 -10.15 -11.91
N GLU A 193 -6.35 -9.69 -11.45
CA GLU A 193 -7.63 -10.01 -12.12
C GLU A 193 -7.65 -9.56 -13.58
N LYS A 194 -7.18 -8.34 -13.86
CA LYS A 194 -7.14 -7.78 -15.22
C LYS A 194 -6.10 -8.43 -16.12
N ILE A 195 -5.00 -8.95 -15.56
CA ILE A 195 -4.10 -9.82 -16.32
C ILE A 195 -4.81 -11.11 -16.71
N GLY A 196 -5.56 -11.69 -15.79
CA GLY A 196 -6.34 -12.91 -15.97
C GLY A 196 -5.57 -14.19 -15.66
N SER A 197 -6.27 -15.15 -15.02
CA SER A 197 -5.66 -16.43 -14.59
C SER A 197 -5.05 -17.23 -15.71
N ALA A 198 -5.62 -17.21 -16.92
CA ALA A 198 -5.10 -17.94 -18.07
C ALA A 198 -3.68 -17.50 -18.45
N THR A 199 -3.40 -16.17 -18.42
CA THR A 199 -2.06 -15.63 -18.64
C THR A 199 -1.14 -15.96 -17.47
N LEU A 200 -1.60 -15.70 -16.24
CA LEU A 200 -0.82 -15.90 -15.04
C LEU A 200 -0.40 -17.35 -14.78
N ARG A 201 -1.15 -18.33 -15.28
CA ARG A 201 -0.75 -19.76 -15.23
C ARG A 201 0.58 -20.06 -15.91
N GLN A 202 1.05 -19.19 -16.81
CA GLN A 202 2.28 -19.38 -17.57
C GLN A 202 3.50 -18.78 -16.87
N PHE A 203 3.31 -17.98 -15.83
CA PHE A 203 4.37 -17.23 -15.17
C PHE A 203 4.32 -17.37 -13.65
N PRO A 204 5.47 -17.39 -12.96
CA PRO A 204 5.51 -17.15 -11.52
C PRO A 204 5.25 -15.67 -11.25
N VAL A 205 4.48 -15.40 -10.20
CA VAL A 205 4.22 -14.04 -9.68
C VAL A 205 4.85 -13.92 -8.30
N LEU A 206 5.73 -12.94 -8.12
CA LEU A 206 6.41 -12.70 -6.84
C LEU A 206 6.03 -11.30 -6.34
N ILE A 207 5.53 -11.22 -5.13
CA ILE A 207 4.94 -10.01 -4.58
C ILE A 207 5.62 -9.65 -3.27
N VAL A 208 6.07 -8.40 -3.18
CA VAL A 208 6.37 -7.76 -1.91
C VAL A 208 5.28 -6.73 -1.62
N GLN A 209 4.48 -7.01 -0.62
CA GLN A 209 3.53 -6.09 -0.03
C GLN A 209 4.02 -5.77 1.38
N HIS A 210 4.21 -4.49 1.69
CA HIS A 210 4.58 -4.09 3.04
C HIS A 210 3.42 -4.36 3.99
N MET A 211 3.55 -5.47 4.72
CA MET A 211 2.58 -5.94 5.69
C MET A 211 3.30 -6.63 6.86
N PRO A 212 2.75 -6.57 8.09
CA PRO A 212 3.29 -7.31 9.21
C PRO A 212 3.07 -8.83 9.05
N PRO A 213 3.79 -9.65 9.86
CA PRO A 213 3.52 -11.09 9.96
C PRO A 213 2.02 -11.38 10.16
N VAL A 214 1.57 -12.55 9.76
CA VAL A 214 0.17 -13.00 9.76
C VAL A 214 -0.67 -12.37 8.64
N PHE A 215 -0.56 -11.05 8.42
CA PHE A 215 -1.32 -10.37 7.36
C PHE A 215 -0.90 -10.80 5.97
N THR A 216 0.39 -11.08 5.74
CA THR A 216 0.90 -11.56 4.45
C THR A 216 0.36 -12.93 4.07
N ALA A 217 0.19 -13.83 5.04
CA ALA A 217 -0.41 -15.15 4.82
C ALA A 217 -1.89 -15.03 4.39
N VAL A 218 -2.68 -14.25 5.16
CA VAL A 218 -4.10 -14.04 4.86
C VAL A 218 -4.27 -13.28 3.53
N PHE A 219 -3.40 -12.31 3.25
CA PHE A 219 -3.39 -11.60 1.96
C PHE A 219 -3.14 -12.57 0.79
N ALA A 220 -2.19 -13.49 0.93
CA ALA A 220 -1.93 -14.51 -0.09
C ALA A 220 -3.17 -15.40 -0.34
N GLU A 221 -3.84 -15.85 0.72
CA GLU A 221 -5.08 -16.65 0.61
C GLU A 221 -6.18 -15.87 -0.13
N HIS A 222 -6.41 -14.60 0.22
CA HIS A 222 -7.39 -13.73 -0.46
C HIS A 222 -7.05 -13.54 -1.94
N LEU A 223 -5.76 -13.30 -2.27
CA LEU A 223 -5.32 -13.20 -3.66
C LEU A 223 -5.56 -14.51 -4.43
N GLY A 224 -5.21 -15.65 -3.84
CA GLY A 224 -5.43 -16.97 -4.44
C GLY A 224 -6.89 -17.21 -4.77
N ALA A 225 -7.78 -16.94 -3.81
CA ALA A 225 -9.24 -17.07 -4.00
C ALA A 225 -9.77 -16.12 -5.08
N ARG A 226 -9.29 -14.87 -5.08
CA ARG A 226 -9.73 -13.83 -6.03
C ARG A 226 -9.28 -14.09 -7.46
N VAL A 227 -8.05 -14.57 -7.66
CA VAL A 227 -7.43 -14.76 -8.99
C VAL A 227 -7.66 -16.19 -9.53
N GLY A 228 -8.01 -17.13 -8.67
CA GLY A 228 -8.19 -18.54 -9.03
C GLY A 228 -6.86 -19.26 -9.31
N LEU A 229 -5.80 -18.92 -8.56
CA LEU A 229 -4.47 -19.52 -8.64
C LEU A 229 -3.95 -19.87 -7.25
N PRO A 230 -3.08 -20.89 -7.12
CA PRO A 230 -2.37 -21.14 -5.88
C PRO A 230 -1.56 -19.91 -5.45
N ALA A 231 -1.80 -19.42 -4.24
CA ALA A 231 -1.07 -18.31 -3.66
C ALA A 231 -0.76 -18.61 -2.18
N ALA A 232 0.48 -18.33 -1.76
CA ALA A 232 0.92 -18.50 -0.39
C ALA A 232 2.14 -17.60 -0.12
N GLU A 233 2.51 -17.46 1.15
CA GLU A 233 3.82 -16.95 1.50
C GLU A 233 4.90 -17.87 0.93
N GLY A 234 5.97 -17.26 0.39
CA GLY A 234 7.14 -17.99 -0.08
C GLY A 234 7.86 -18.69 1.07
N LYS A 235 8.33 -19.91 0.85
CA LYS A 235 9.08 -20.71 1.84
C LYS A 235 10.57 -20.78 1.49
N PRO A 236 11.46 -20.93 2.47
CA PRO A 236 12.89 -21.13 2.19
C PRO A 236 13.10 -22.30 1.23
N ASP A 237 13.98 -22.13 0.25
CA ASP A 237 14.36 -23.12 -0.76
C ASP A 237 13.20 -23.63 -1.64
N GLU A 238 12.03 -22.99 -1.56
CA GLU A 238 10.90 -23.33 -2.39
C GLU A 238 11.18 -23.02 -3.86
N ARG A 239 11.10 -24.04 -4.71
CA ARG A 239 11.30 -23.91 -6.15
C ARG A 239 10.23 -23.02 -6.78
N ILE A 240 10.64 -22.05 -7.58
CA ILE A 240 9.74 -21.13 -8.25
C ILE A 240 9.10 -21.82 -9.47
N GLN A 241 7.76 -21.84 -9.51
CA GLN A 241 6.97 -22.51 -10.53
C GLN A 241 6.01 -21.53 -11.22
N PRO A 242 5.78 -21.68 -12.54
CA PRO A 242 4.72 -20.97 -13.22
C PRO A 242 3.33 -21.27 -12.62
N GLY A 243 2.40 -20.33 -12.75
CA GLY A 243 1.03 -20.48 -12.28
C GLY A 243 0.87 -20.39 -10.75
N ARG A 244 1.88 -19.92 -10.06
CA ARG A 244 1.85 -19.73 -8.60
C ARG A 244 2.20 -18.28 -8.21
N ILE A 245 1.50 -17.81 -7.20
CA ILE A 245 1.73 -16.49 -6.58
C ILE A 245 2.47 -16.70 -5.26
N TYR A 246 3.62 -16.04 -5.12
CA TYR A 246 4.46 -16.03 -3.93
C TYR A 246 4.41 -14.66 -3.29
N VAL A 247 3.98 -14.58 -2.05
CA VAL A 247 3.97 -13.34 -1.26
C VAL A 247 5.12 -13.37 -0.27
N ALA A 248 5.86 -12.29 -0.16
CA ALA A 248 6.92 -12.16 0.82
C ALA A 248 6.34 -12.21 2.26
N PRO A 249 6.84 -13.08 3.14
CA PRO A 249 6.36 -13.15 4.52
C PRO A 249 6.66 -11.86 5.28
N GLY A 250 5.72 -11.40 6.07
CA GLY A 250 5.94 -10.26 6.97
C GLY A 250 7.06 -10.53 7.96
N GLY A 251 7.90 -9.53 8.20
CA GLY A 251 9.04 -9.64 9.12
C GLY A 251 10.29 -10.31 8.54
N ARG A 252 10.27 -10.79 7.29
CA ARG A 252 11.42 -11.39 6.59
C ARG A 252 11.57 -10.81 5.19
N HIS A 253 12.80 -10.73 4.69
CA HIS A 253 13.03 -10.42 3.29
C HIS A 253 12.85 -11.66 2.43
N MET A 254 12.16 -11.51 1.30
CA MET A 254 12.08 -12.52 0.26
C MET A 254 12.96 -12.09 -0.91
N GLY A 255 13.98 -12.89 -1.18
CA GLY A 255 14.85 -12.79 -2.34
C GLY A 255 14.81 -14.07 -3.15
N LEU A 256 15.73 -14.19 -4.09
CA LEU A 256 15.87 -15.32 -5.00
C LEU A 256 17.28 -15.89 -4.91
N GLN A 257 17.39 -17.19 -5.18
CA GLN A 257 18.68 -17.88 -5.27
C GLN A 257 18.64 -19.00 -6.32
N GLY A 258 19.81 -19.52 -6.68
CA GLY A 258 19.95 -20.61 -7.64
C GLY A 258 20.50 -20.16 -8.97
N SER A 259 20.17 -20.89 -10.05
CA SER A 259 20.58 -20.61 -11.40
C SER A 259 19.37 -20.27 -12.28
N ARG A 260 19.63 -19.71 -13.47
CA ARG A 260 18.59 -19.24 -14.42
C ARG A 260 17.46 -20.24 -14.72
N ASN A 261 17.72 -21.52 -14.60
CA ASN A 261 16.75 -22.61 -14.90
C ASN A 261 16.26 -23.34 -13.67
N ASP A 262 16.80 -23.05 -12.48
CA ASP A 262 16.46 -23.68 -11.23
C ASP A 262 16.54 -22.63 -10.10
N LEU A 263 15.49 -21.82 -10.04
CA LEU A 263 15.37 -20.72 -9.10
C LEU A 263 14.51 -21.15 -7.91
N SER A 264 14.94 -20.75 -6.74
CA SER A 264 14.20 -20.94 -5.48
C SER A 264 14.11 -19.64 -4.69
N ILE A 265 13.18 -19.63 -3.74
CA ILE A 265 12.98 -18.52 -2.82
C ILE A 265 14.08 -18.55 -1.75
N ARG A 266 14.69 -17.40 -1.52
CA ARG A 266 15.55 -17.13 -0.37
C ARG A 266 14.78 -16.27 0.62
N LEU A 267 14.75 -16.68 1.87
CA LEU A 267 14.22 -15.85 2.96
C LEU A 267 15.36 -15.52 3.92
N ASP A 268 15.47 -14.25 4.29
CA ASP A 268 16.46 -13.81 5.29
C ASP A 268 15.88 -12.80 6.29
N ASP A 269 16.51 -12.77 7.46
CA ASP A 269 16.14 -11.91 8.58
C ASP A 269 17.08 -10.69 8.69
N GLY A 270 17.73 -10.31 7.58
CA GLY A 270 18.64 -9.19 7.50
C GLY A 270 18.04 -7.86 7.99
N PRO A 271 18.85 -6.81 8.12
CA PRO A 271 18.39 -5.50 8.59
C PRO A 271 17.29 -4.95 7.69
N VAL A 272 16.41 -4.12 8.26
CA VAL A 272 15.36 -3.44 7.49
C VAL A 272 15.96 -2.62 6.35
N VAL A 273 15.34 -2.65 5.18
CA VAL A 273 15.71 -1.87 3.99
C VAL A 273 14.61 -0.85 3.74
N ASN A 274 14.97 0.43 3.62
CA ASN A 274 14.01 1.53 3.51
C ASN A 274 12.94 1.50 4.62
N PHE A 275 13.32 1.14 5.84
CA PHE A 275 12.44 0.94 7.01
C PHE A 275 11.42 -0.20 6.84
N CYS A 276 11.57 -1.06 5.84
CA CYS A 276 10.65 -2.15 5.53
C CYS A 276 11.31 -3.52 5.66
N ARG A 277 10.55 -4.49 6.12
CA ARG A 277 10.85 -5.92 6.06
C ARG A 277 9.54 -6.72 6.05
N PRO A 278 9.13 -7.27 4.85
CA PRO A 278 9.89 -7.39 3.60
C PRO A 278 10.13 -6.06 2.89
N ALA A 279 11.17 -5.99 2.05
CA ALA A 279 11.47 -4.85 1.18
C ALA A 279 11.46 -5.25 -0.31
N VAL A 280 10.91 -4.39 -1.15
CA VAL A 280 10.82 -4.58 -2.61
C VAL A 280 12.20 -4.57 -3.23
N ASP A 281 13.08 -3.67 -2.79
CA ASP A 281 14.44 -3.54 -3.31
C ASP A 281 15.22 -4.87 -3.22
N VAL A 282 15.02 -5.66 -2.16
CA VAL A 282 15.69 -6.97 -1.99
C VAL A 282 15.27 -7.95 -3.09
N LEU A 283 13.96 -8.12 -3.31
CA LEU A 283 13.45 -9.02 -4.34
C LEU A 283 13.87 -8.56 -5.73
N PHE A 284 13.77 -7.28 -6.02
CA PHE A 284 14.06 -6.74 -7.35
C PHE A 284 15.54 -6.80 -7.68
N HIS A 285 16.41 -6.65 -6.68
CA HIS A 285 17.86 -6.77 -6.87
C HIS A 285 18.26 -8.19 -7.25
N ASP A 286 17.77 -9.20 -6.52
CA ASP A 286 18.03 -10.60 -6.86
C ASP A 286 17.42 -10.97 -8.23
N ALA A 287 16.22 -10.48 -8.52
CA ALA A 287 15.58 -10.72 -9.82
C ALA A 287 16.35 -10.08 -10.98
N ALA A 288 16.95 -8.91 -10.78
CA ALA A 288 17.82 -8.29 -11.79
C ALA A 288 19.02 -9.18 -12.10
N ALA A 289 19.65 -9.77 -11.09
CA ALA A 289 20.80 -10.65 -11.27
C ALA A 289 20.44 -11.98 -11.95
N LEU A 290 19.28 -12.56 -11.62
CA LEU A 290 18.91 -13.92 -12.01
C LEU A 290 18.02 -14.01 -13.25
N TYR A 291 17.05 -13.11 -13.42
CA TYR A 291 16.18 -13.03 -14.58
C TYR A 291 16.70 -12.06 -15.64
N GLY A 292 17.41 -10.99 -15.21
CA GLY A 292 17.89 -9.97 -16.11
C GLY A 292 16.75 -9.33 -16.91
N ALA A 293 16.93 -9.20 -18.22
CA ALA A 293 15.94 -8.64 -19.15
C ALA A 293 14.62 -9.46 -19.23
N ALA A 294 14.61 -10.70 -18.74
CA ALA A 294 13.40 -11.53 -18.69
C ALA A 294 12.51 -11.27 -17.44
N ALA A 295 12.85 -10.29 -16.60
CA ALA A 295 11.96 -9.84 -15.54
C ALA A 295 10.96 -8.79 -16.08
N LEU A 296 9.71 -8.83 -15.57
CA LEU A 296 8.71 -7.77 -15.74
C LEU A 296 8.30 -7.31 -14.35
N ALA A 297 8.44 -6.02 -14.07
CA ALA A 297 8.12 -5.49 -12.76
C ALA A 297 7.07 -4.37 -12.81
N VAL A 298 6.28 -4.27 -11.76
CA VAL A 298 5.36 -3.14 -11.54
C VAL A 298 5.46 -2.66 -10.10
N ILE A 299 5.54 -1.34 -9.93
CA ILE A 299 5.41 -0.68 -8.63
C ILE A 299 4.04 -0.02 -8.56
N LEU A 300 3.27 -0.46 -7.57
CA LEU A 300 1.93 0.03 -7.29
C LEU A 300 1.95 1.04 -6.13
N THR A 301 0.77 1.56 -5.82
CA THR A 301 0.55 2.47 -4.71
C THR A 301 1.29 2.04 -3.44
N GLY A 302 1.90 2.99 -2.76
CA GLY A 302 2.64 2.76 -1.53
C GLY A 302 3.38 3.99 -1.05
N MET A 303 3.65 4.03 0.25
CA MET A 303 4.39 5.10 0.91
C MET A 303 5.90 4.88 0.78
N GLY A 304 6.66 5.96 0.76
CA GLY A 304 8.13 5.92 0.70
C GLY A 304 8.68 5.75 -0.70
N SER A 305 9.87 5.16 -0.79
CA SER A 305 10.65 5.03 -2.03
C SER A 305 11.21 3.61 -2.25
N ASP A 306 10.79 2.64 -1.44
CA ASP A 306 11.22 1.25 -1.61
C ASP A 306 10.82 0.72 -2.99
N GLY A 307 11.68 -0.10 -3.57
CA GLY A 307 11.56 -0.57 -4.96
C GLY A 307 12.25 0.34 -5.97
N THR A 308 12.71 1.55 -5.60
CA THR A 308 13.39 2.45 -6.54
C THR A 308 14.78 1.96 -6.90
N ASN A 309 15.58 1.50 -5.93
CA ASN A 309 16.91 0.97 -6.19
C ASN A 309 16.84 -0.39 -6.91
N GLY A 310 15.91 -1.25 -6.50
CA GLY A 310 15.64 -2.51 -7.20
C GLY A 310 15.17 -2.30 -8.64
N ALA A 311 14.29 -1.31 -8.89
CA ALA A 311 13.87 -0.93 -10.24
C ALA A 311 15.06 -0.44 -11.08
N ARG A 312 16.02 0.28 -10.48
CA ARG A 312 17.27 0.68 -11.16
C ARG A 312 18.06 -0.55 -11.59
N SER A 313 18.30 -1.49 -10.68
CA SER A 313 18.99 -2.74 -11.00
C SER A 313 18.30 -3.53 -12.12
N LEU A 314 16.97 -3.64 -12.06
CA LEU A 314 16.16 -4.29 -13.10
C LEU A 314 16.32 -3.59 -14.46
N THR A 315 16.23 -2.27 -14.47
CA THR A 315 16.32 -1.50 -15.72
C THR A 315 17.73 -1.53 -16.30
N GLU A 316 18.78 -1.54 -15.49
CA GLU A 316 20.17 -1.73 -15.93
C GLU A 316 20.38 -3.13 -16.51
N ALA A 317 19.72 -4.15 -15.97
CA ALA A 317 19.70 -5.50 -16.51
C ALA A 317 18.81 -5.67 -17.77
N GLY A 318 18.14 -4.60 -18.23
CA GLY A 318 17.32 -4.61 -19.45
C GLY A 318 15.85 -4.99 -19.22
N ALA A 319 15.41 -5.17 -17.99
CA ALA A 319 14.02 -5.49 -17.64
C ALA A 319 13.06 -4.31 -17.87
N ALA A 320 11.79 -4.62 -18.07
CA ALA A 320 10.71 -3.64 -18.12
C ALA A 320 10.15 -3.38 -16.71
N VAL A 321 10.00 -2.08 -16.37
CA VAL A 321 9.41 -1.63 -15.13
C VAL A 321 8.25 -0.69 -15.44
N LEU A 322 7.07 -0.96 -14.90
CA LEU A 322 5.90 -0.10 -14.97
C LEU A 322 5.61 0.49 -13.57
N ALA A 323 4.94 1.64 -13.55
CA ALA A 323 4.50 2.28 -12.31
C ALA A 323 3.04 2.72 -12.39
N GLN A 324 2.35 2.68 -11.27
CA GLN A 324 1.01 3.26 -11.14
C GLN A 324 1.08 4.78 -11.19
N ASP A 325 0.09 5.44 -11.78
CA ASP A 325 -0.01 6.89 -11.82
C ASP A 325 -0.44 7.51 -10.48
N GLU A 326 -0.32 8.83 -10.38
CA GLU A 326 -0.68 9.57 -9.18
C GLU A 326 -2.20 9.59 -8.95
N ALA A 327 -2.98 9.70 -10.04
CA ALA A 327 -4.43 9.90 -9.97
C ALA A 327 -5.18 8.70 -9.37
N THR A 328 -4.69 7.48 -9.62
CA THR A 328 -5.30 6.24 -9.13
C THR A 328 -4.58 5.64 -7.93
N SER A 329 -3.42 6.17 -7.54
CA SER A 329 -2.70 5.73 -6.34
C SER A 329 -3.37 6.25 -5.06
N THR A 330 -3.51 5.39 -4.07
CA THR A 330 -3.87 5.81 -2.70
C THR A 330 -2.77 6.71 -2.13
N VAL A 331 -1.51 6.29 -2.33
CA VAL A 331 -0.29 7.06 -2.00
C VAL A 331 0.70 6.90 -3.13
N TRP A 332 1.07 8.01 -3.78
CA TRP A 332 2.02 8.00 -4.91
C TRP A 332 3.47 8.17 -4.47
N GLY A 333 3.89 7.48 -3.41
CA GLY A 333 5.26 7.50 -2.90
C GLY A 333 6.16 6.57 -3.69
N MET A 334 6.00 5.26 -3.54
CA MET A 334 6.78 4.24 -4.23
C MET A 334 6.72 4.38 -5.76
N PRO A 335 5.54 4.37 -6.41
CA PRO A 335 5.49 4.50 -7.86
C PRO A 335 5.97 5.88 -8.34
N GLY A 336 5.71 6.94 -7.58
CA GLY A 336 6.18 8.28 -7.88
C GLY A 336 7.69 8.40 -7.82
N SER A 337 8.35 7.72 -6.88
CA SER A 337 9.81 7.69 -6.77
C SER A 337 10.45 7.01 -7.99
N VAL A 338 9.89 5.88 -8.41
CA VAL A 338 10.36 5.16 -9.63
C VAL A 338 10.13 6.00 -10.89
N ALA A 339 8.97 6.65 -11.01
CA ALA A 339 8.64 7.52 -12.15
C ALA A 339 9.57 8.74 -12.22
N LYS A 340 9.78 9.44 -11.10
CA LYS A 340 10.66 10.63 -11.02
C LYS A 340 12.12 10.29 -11.25
N ALA A 341 12.55 9.07 -10.92
CA ALA A 341 13.89 8.58 -11.20
C ALA A 341 14.09 8.18 -12.68
N GLY A 342 13.06 8.28 -13.55
CA GLY A 342 13.14 7.92 -14.96
C GLY A 342 13.32 6.42 -15.22
N LEU A 343 12.89 5.58 -14.28
CA LEU A 343 13.05 4.12 -14.34
C LEU A 343 11.83 3.42 -14.95
N ALA A 344 10.67 4.07 -14.89
CA ALA A 344 9.46 3.51 -15.45
C ALA A 344 9.42 3.62 -16.98
N GLN A 345 9.08 2.53 -17.65
CA GLN A 345 8.81 2.46 -19.08
C GLN A 345 7.41 3.00 -19.43
N ALA A 346 6.47 2.87 -18.49
CA ALA A 346 5.16 3.46 -18.53
C ALA A 346 4.67 3.79 -17.13
N VAL A 347 3.93 4.91 -17.02
CA VAL A 347 3.20 5.30 -15.81
C VAL A 347 1.73 5.32 -16.22
N LEU A 348 0.93 4.43 -15.64
CA LEU A 348 -0.43 4.13 -16.09
C LEU A 348 -1.44 4.16 -14.94
N PRO A 349 -2.71 4.52 -15.23
CA PRO A 349 -3.80 4.30 -14.30
C PRO A 349 -3.91 2.83 -13.89
N LEU A 350 -4.32 2.58 -12.64
CA LEU A 350 -4.46 1.22 -12.09
C LEU A 350 -5.26 0.30 -13.04
N GLY A 351 -6.33 0.86 -13.64
CA GLY A 351 -7.19 0.13 -14.57
C GLY A 351 -6.50 -0.38 -15.84
N ASP A 352 -5.44 0.29 -16.27
CA ASP A 352 -4.73 0.02 -17.52
C ASP A 352 -3.47 -0.84 -17.31
N LEU A 353 -2.96 -0.91 -16.06
CA LEU A 353 -1.77 -1.70 -15.74
C LEU A 353 -1.95 -3.20 -16.04
N GLY A 354 -3.09 -3.79 -15.65
CA GLY A 354 -3.35 -5.21 -15.91
C GLY A 354 -3.31 -5.56 -17.40
N PRO A 355 -4.08 -4.88 -18.28
CA PRO A 355 -3.99 -5.05 -19.73
C PRO A 355 -2.57 -4.83 -20.28
N ALA A 356 -1.85 -3.78 -19.86
CA ALA A 356 -0.50 -3.50 -20.31
C ALA A 356 0.48 -4.63 -19.92
N LEU A 357 0.43 -5.09 -18.66
CA LEU A 357 1.25 -6.21 -18.18
C LEU A 357 0.94 -7.52 -18.92
N ARG A 358 -0.34 -7.81 -19.17
CA ARG A 358 -0.76 -8.96 -19.96
C ARG A 358 -0.14 -8.93 -21.37
N ASN A 359 -0.23 -7.80 -22.06
CA ASN A 359 0.33 -7.64 -23.40
C ASN A 359 1.85 -7.87 -23.40
N LEU A 360 2.57 -7.33 -22.40
CA LEU A 360 4.01 -7.55 -22.27
C LEU A 360 4.35 -9.02 -21.98
N LEU A 361 3.59 -9.70 -21.12
CA LEU A 361 3.77 -11.13 -20.78
C LEU A 361 3.53 -12.03 -22.00
N THR A 362 2.55 -11.71 -22.84
CA THR A 362 2.17 -12.52 -24.02
C THR A 362 2.90 -12.14 -25.29
N GLY A 363 3.80 -11.15 -25.24
CA GLY A 363 4.57 -10.70 -26.41
C GLY A 363 3.78 -9.88 -27.44
N HIS A 364 2.55 -9.44 -27.10
CA HIS A 364 1.80 -8.51 -27.92
C HIS A 364 2.33 -7.09 -27.69
N ALA A 365 2.56 -6.34 -28.77
CA ALA A 365 2.98 -4.93 -28.65
C ALA A 365 1.87 -4.14 -27.92
N ALA A 366 2.25 -3.44 -26.84
CA ALA A 366 1.39 -2.52 -26.12
C ALA A 366 1.30 -1.18 -26.87
#